data_9df85f4ab1115ddf3057de0c9b6d48ee
#
_entry.id   9df85f4ab1115ddf3057de0c9b6d48ee
#
_cell.length_a   1.000
_cell.length_b   1.000
_cell.length_c   1.000
_cell.angle_alpha   90.00
_cell.angle_beta   90.00
_cell.angle_gamma   90.00
#
_symmetry.space_group_name_H-M   'P 1'
#
loop_
_entity.id
_entity.type
_entity.pdbx_description
1 polymer ?
#
loop_
_entity_poly.entity_id
_entity_poly.type
_entity_poly.pdbx_seq_one_letter_code
_entity_poly.pdbx_strand_id
1 'polypeptide(L)' 'VTVPKFKAQLRSQGKTIRQWAEENEFPPSAVYRVLNGVDKAHFGRAHDIAVKAGIKQTAA' A
#
# COMPACT_ATOMS: atom_id res chain seq x y z
N VAL A 1 2.22 10.39 3.09
CA VAL A 1 2.70 9.92 1.79
C VAL A 1 1.52 9.65 0.88
N THR A 2 1.57 10.17 -0.34
CA THR A 2 0.53 9.92 -1.33
C THR A 2 0.82 8.63 -2.12
N VAL A 3 -0.20 8.11 -2.81
CA VAL A 3 -0.03 6.92 -3.64
C VAL A 3 1.07 7.12 -4.69
N PRO A 4 1.11 8.24 -5.45
CA PRO A 4 2.20 8.44 -6.40
C PRO A 4 3.58 8.47 -5.75
N LYS A 5 3.71 9.04 -4.56
CA LYS A 5 5.00 9.04 -3.85
C LYS A 5 5.39 7.64 -3.42
N PHE A 6 4.44 6.85 -2.94
CA PHE A 6 4.70 5.46 -2.58
C PHE A 6 5.21 4.66 -3.78
N LYS A 7 4.56 4.81 -4.93
CA LYS A 7 4.99 4.13 -6.15
C LYS A 7 6.39 4.57 -6.57
N ALA A 8 6.68 5.86 -6.45
CA ALA A 8 8.00 6.39 -6.78
C ALA A 8 9.07 5.83 -5.84
N GLN A 9 8.78 5.70 -4.55
CA GLN A 9 9.71 5.10 -3.59
C GLN A 9 10.03 3.65 -3.96
N LEU A 10 9.03 2.87 -4.31
CA LEU A 10 9.24 1.49 -4.73
C LEU A 10 10.12 1.42 -5.97
N ARG A 11 9.86 2.30 -6.93
CA ARG A 11 10.64 2.34 -8.17
C ARG A 11 12.10 2.68 -7.88
N SER A 12 12.36 3.63 -6.99
CA SER A 12 13.72 4.01 -6.64
C SER A 12 14.46 2.89 -5.91
N GLN A 13 13.74 2.00 -5.24
CA GLN A 13 14.30 0.83 -4.57
C GLN A 13 14.42 -0.37 -5.51
N GLY A 14 13.94 -0.25 -6.75
CA GLY A 14 13.93 -1.35 -7.68
C GLY A 14 12.89 -2.42 -7.36
N LYS A 15 11.82 -2.03 -6.66
CA LYS A 15 10.76 -2.96 -6.26
C LYS A 15 9.48 -2.71 -7.02
N THR A 16 8.72 -3.80 -7.26
CA THR A 16 7.37 -3.68 -7.78
C THR A 16 6.36 -3.69 -6.63
N ILE A 17 5.13 -3.27 -6.93
CA ILE A 17 4.05 -3.32 -5.94
C ILE A 17 3.82 -4.76 -5.49
N ARG A 18 3.84 -5.70 -6.43
CA ARG A 18 3.67 -7.11 -6.10
C ARG A 18 4.75 -7.60 -5.13
N GLN A 19 6.00 -7.22 -5.40
CA GLN A 19 7.12 -7.60 -4.56
C GLN A 19 6.97 -7.04 -3.14
N TRP A 20 6.58 -5.76 -3.04
CA TRP A 20 6.32 -5.14 -1.75
C TRP A 20 5.19 -5.85 -1.00
N ALA A 21 4.13 -6.22 -1.72
CA ALA A 21 3.00 -6.93 -1.11
C ALA A 21 3.44 -8.27 -0.53
N GLU A 22 4.25 -9.02 -1.29
CA GLU A 22 4.74 -10.31 -0.83
C GLU A 22 5.65 -10.17 0.38
N GLU A 23 6.50 -9.16 0.41
CA GLU A 23 7.40 -8.91 1.54
C GLU A 23 6.63 -8.58 2.82
N ASN A 24 5.47 -7.96 2.69
CA ASN A 24 4.63 -7.59 3.83
C ASN A 24 3.49 -8.57 4.07
N GLU A 25 3.50 -9.70 3.38
CA GLU A 25 2.52 -10.78 3.53
C GLU A 25 1.09 -10.34 3.20
N PHE A 26 0.96 -9.42 2.24
CA PHE A 26 -0.35 -9.00 1.72
C PHE A 26 -0.60 -9.61 0.33
N PRO A 27 -1.87 -9.94 0.00
CA PRO A 27 -2.18 -10.32 -1.37
C PRO A 27 -1.94 -9.14 -2.32
N PRO A 28 -1.22 -9.33 -3.43
CA PRO A 28 -0.99 -8.23 -4.38
C PRO A 28 -2.27 -7.58 -4.88
N SER A 29 -3.32 -8.37 -5.13
CA SER A 29 -4.58 -7.83 -5.58
C SER A 29 -5.20 -6.86 -4.58
N ALA A 30 -5.08 -7.15 -3.28
CA ALA A 30 -5.59 -6.25 -2.25
C ALA A 30 -4.81 -4.94 -2.22
N VAL A 31 -3.48 -5.00 -2.40
CA VAL A 31 -2.64 -3.80 -2.45
C VAL A 31 -3.02 -2.94 -3.66
N TYR A 32 -3.20 -3.53 -4.83
CA TYR A 32 -3.61 -2.79 -6.02
C TYR A 32 -4.96 -2.10 -5.81
N ARG A 33 -5.91 -2.77 -5.16
CA ARG A 33 -7.23 -2.18 -4.89
C ARG A 33 -7.12 -0.95 -4.01
N VAL A 34 -6.28 -1.02 -2.99
CA VAL A 34 -6.04 0.13 -2.10
C VAL A 34 -5.37 1.26 -2.87
N LEU A 35 -4.33 0.95 -3.65
CA LEU A 35 -3.57 1.97 -4.37
C LEU A 35 -4.40 2.62 -5.48
N ASN A 36 -5.33 1.89 -6.08
CA ASN A 36 -6.19 2.40 -7.14
C ASN A 36 -7.44 3.11 -6.61
N GLY A 37 -7.60 3.17 -5.29
CA GLY A 37 -8.75 3.85 -4.69
C GLY A 37 -10.05 3.06 -4.75
N VAL A 38 -10.01 1.79 -5.17
CA VAL A 38 -11.19 0.93 -5.19
C VAL A 38 -11.63 0.60 -3.77
N ASP A 39 -10.64 0.36 -2.89
CA ASP A 39 -10.88 0.12 -1.48
C ASP A 39 -10.47 1.37 -0.70
N LYS A 40 -11.38 1.88 0.12
CA LYS A 40 -11.14 3.12 0.86
C LYS A 40 -10.30 2.91 2.12
N ALA A 41 -9.94 1.68 2.42
CA ALA A 41 -9.01 1.34 3.50
C ALA A 41 -9.48 1.82 4.89
N HIS A 42 -10.78 1.73 5.17
CA HIS A 42 -11.32 2.17 6.45
C HIS A 42 -11.02 1.18 7.57
N PHE A 43 -10.97 -0.10 7.27
CA PHE A 43 -10.72 -1.13 8.27
C PHE A 43 -10.25 -2.42 7.60
N GLY A 44 -9.80 -3.37 8.43
CA GLY A 44 -9.35 -4.67 7.94
C GLY A 44 -7.99 -4.60 7.25
N ARG A 45 -7.77 -5.54 6.32
CA ARG A 45 -6.48 -5.64 5.62
C ARG A 45 -6.15 -4.41 4.80
N ALA A 46 -7.16 -3.80 4.18
CA ALA A 46 -6.95 -2.59 3.40
C ALA A 46 -6.39 -1.45 4.25
N HIS A 47 -6.89 -1.32 5.48
CA HIS A 47 -6.37 -0.34 6.42
C HIS A 47 -4.90 -0.63 6.75
N ASP A 48 -4.56 -1.89 7.02
CA ASP A 48 -3.19 -2.29 7.32
C ASP A 48 -2.25 -1.98 6.15
N ILE A 49 -2.70 -2.26 4.92
CA ILE A 49 -1.92 -1.97 3.72
C ILE A 49 -1.65 -0.47 3.62
N ALA A 50 -2.66 0.35 3.80
CA ALA A 50 -2.53 1.80 3.70
C ALA A 50 -1.57 2.35 4.76
N VAL A 51 -1.65 1.85 5.99
CA VAL A 51 -0.76 2.26 7.07
C VAL A 51 0.68 1.83 6.79
N LYS A 52 0.89 0.59 6.36
CA LYS A 52 2.23 0.08 6.04
C LYS A 52 2.87 0.85 4.88
N ALA A 53 2.07 1.22 3.89
CA ALA A 53 2.56 1.99 2.75
C ALA A 53 2.79 3.47 3.11
N GLY A 54 2.31 3.92 4.27
CA GLY A 54 2.44 5.31 4.67
C GLY A 54 1.41 6.24 4.01
N ILE A 55 0.42 5.67 3.34
CA ILE A 55 -0.64 6.46 2.67
C ILE A 55 -1.60 7.01 3.70
N LYS A 56 -1.88 6.22 4.74
CA LYS A 56 -2.80 6.59 5.80
C LYS A 56 -2.04 6.61 7.13
N GLN A 57 -2.22 7.68 7.89
CA GLN A 57 -1.61 7.74 9.22
C GLN A 57 -2.55 7.11 10.23
N THR A 58 -1.97 6.32 11.14
CA THR A 58 -2.73 5.83 12.28
C THR A 58 -3.03 7.01 13.18
N ALA A 59 -4.29 7.14 13.57
CA ALA A 59 -4.63 8.14 14.58
C ALA A 59 -3.94 7.78 15.89
N ALA A 60 -3.20 8.70 16.39
CA ALA A 60 -2.51 8.52 17.66
C ALA A 60 -3.51 8.56 18.82
#